data_cb80243819b3fd64b6004d858357598e
#
_entry.id   cb80243819b3fd64b6004d858357598e
#
_cell.length_a   1.000
_cell.length_b   1.000
_cell.length_c   1.000
_cell.angle_alpha   90.00
_cell.angle_beta   90.00
_cell.angle_gamma   90.00
#
_symmetry.space_group_name_H-M   'P 1'
#
loop_
_entity.id
_entity.type
_entity.pdbx_description
1 polymer ?
#
loop_
_entity_poly.entity_id
_entity_poly.type
_entity_poly.pdbx_seq_one_letter_code
_entity_poly.pdbx_strand_id
1 'polypeptide(L)'
;MDASAAAVPCLGVDFTSRPTRRKPVLLACGCCRDGIVQLRALHAYAAFDGFAAALVAPGAWVGAFDFPFGLPRELIESLGWPTQWLALMQHYRSLPRERIRLQFKRFCDARPAGAKFAHRACDRPAGSSPSMKWVNPPVAWMLHAGVPLLIDAGVHLPGLHDGDRRRVALEGYPGLLPRELIGRRSYKADDAARQDATRLAAREDIVSALEQGRTRLGLRLQLTPQLREQLLVDAAGDRLDAVLCLMQAGWAAHRPGWGLPPQVDPLEGWIVSA
;
A
#
# COMPACT_ATOMS: atom_id res chain seq x y z
N MET A 1 22.70 14.61 -26.55
CA MET A 1 23.14 13.86 -25.35
C MET A 1 21.98 13.95 -24.37
N ASP A 2 21.13 12.92 -24.36
CA ASP A 2 20.03 12.85 -23.39
C ASP A 2 20.63 12.75 -21.98
N ALA A 3 20.36 13.74 -21.16
CA ALA A 3 20.74 13.68 -19.75
C ALA A 3 19.95 12.53 -19.12
N SER A 4 20.63 11.43 -18.86
CA SER A 4 20.04 10.30 -18.12
C SER A 4 19.35 10.83 -16.85
N ALA A 5 18.05 10.57 -16.70
CA ALA A 5 17.29 11.04 -15.56
C ALA A 5 17.92 10.56 -14.25
N ALA A 6 17.95 11.43 -13.24
CA ALA A 6 18.49 11.05 -11.93
C ALA A 6 17.67 9.90 -11.33
N ALA A 7 18.37 8.94 -10.70
CA ALA A 7 17.72 7.84 -10.02
C ALA A 7 16.88 8.36 -8.84
N VAL A 8 15.58 8.07 -8.82
CA VAL A 8 14.67 8.45 -7.74
C VAL A 8 14.62 7.35 -6.70
N PRO A 9 14.97 7.61 -5.42
CA PRO A 9 14.80 6.63 -4.35
C PRO A 9 13.33 6.28 -4.17
N CYS A 10 13.03 4.99 -4.07
CA CYS A 10 11.68 4.47 -3.94
C CYS A 10 11.56 3.54 -2.74
N LEU A 11 10.40 3.54 -2.11
CA LEU A 11 10.01 2.66 -1.02
C LEU A 11 8.74 1.89 -1.38
N GLY A 12 8.65 0.64 -0.97
CA GLY A 12 7.43 -0.15 -1.02
C GLY A 12 7.16 -0.79 0.33
N VAL A 13 5.95 -0.66 0.84
CA VAL A 13 5.62 -1.11 2.20
C VAL A 13 4.46 -2.09 2.17
N ASP A 14 4.70 -3.31 2.65
CA ASP A 14 3.64 -4.20 3.11
C ASP A 14 3.40 -3.94 4.59
N PHE A 15 2.16 -3.62 4.95
CA PHE A 15 1.83 -3.09 6.25
C PHE A 15 0.89 -3.99 7.06
N THR A 16 1.13 -4.04 8.35
CA THR A 16 0.22 -4.66 9.32
C THR A 16 -0.12 -3.73 10.45
N SER A 17 -1.37 -3.74 10.91
CA SER A 17 -1.84 -2.89 12.02
C SER A 17 -1.37 -3.34 13.42
N ARG A 18 -0.64 -4.46 13.51
CA ARG A 18 -0.06 -5.01 14.74
C ARG A 18 1.20 -5.77 14.39
N PRO A 19 2.33 -5.08 14.18
CA PRO A 19 3.58 -5.73 13.82
C PRO A 19 4.09 -6.62 14.96
N THR A 20 4.66 -7.75 14.57
CA THR A 20 5.30 -8.72 15.46
C THR A 20 6.52 -9.32 14.74
N ARG A 21 7.36 -10.08 15.42
CA ARG A 21 8.47 -10.81 14.77
C ARG A 21 7.96 -11.79 13.69
N ARG A 22 6.77 -12.35 13.87
CA ARG A 22 6.17 -13.30 12.92
C ARG A 22 5.46 -12.60 11.75
N LYS A 23 4.88 -11.44 11.98
CA LYS A 23 4.18 -10.63 10.97
C LYS A 23 4.68 -9.17 11.09
N PRO A 24 5.89 -8.87 10.59
CA PRO A 24 6.46 -7.53 10.65
C PRO A 24 5.84 -6.60 9.61
N VAL A 25 6.08 -5.29 9.74
CA VAL A 25 5.97 -4.38 8.60
C VAL A 25 7.20 -4.62 7.73
N LEU A 26 7.00 -4.84 6.42
CA LEU A 26 8.09 -5.00 5.48
C LEU A 26 8.29 -3.73 4.65
N LEU A 27 9.55 -3.36 4.49
CA LEU A 27 9.99 -2.21 3.71
C LEU A 27 10.96 -2.66 2.63
N ALA A 28 10.55 -2.56 1.37
CA ALA A 28 11.42 -2.72 0.21
C ALA A 28 12.02 -1.35 -0.14
N CYS A 29 13.35 -1.27 -0.17
CA CYS A 29 14.11 -0.08 -0.54
C CYS A 29 14.75 -0.28 -1.92
N GLY A 30 14.64 0.73 -2.78
CA GLY A 30 15.21 0.70 -4.11
C GLY A 30 15.31 2.07 -4.76
N CYS A 31 15.52 2.09 -6.04
CA CYS A 31 15.44 3.31 -6.84
C CYS A 31 14.88 2.99 -8.23
N CYS A 32 14.26 3.99 -8.85
CA CYS A 32 13.79 3.92 -10.21
C CYS A 32 14.58 4.86 -11.11
N ARG A 33 15.04 4.36 -12.26
CA ARG A 33 15.69 5.13 -13.31
C ARG A 33 15.50 4.43 -14.66
N ASP A 34 15.20 5.19 -15.70
CA ASP A 34 15.10 4.72 -17.09
C ASP A 34 14.23 3.47 -17.27
N GLY A 35 13.08 3.43 -16.58
CA GLY A 35 12.14 2.30 -16.64
C GLY A 35 12.55 1.06 -15.83
N ILE A 36 13.63 1.15 -15.05
CA ILE A 36 14.14 0.05 -14.21
C ILE A 36 13.98 0.41 -12.74
N VAL A 37 13.29 -0.43 -11.99
CA VAL A 37 13.23 -0.40 -10.52
C VAL A 37 14.26 -1.37 -9.98
N GLN A 38 15.30 -0.85 -9.36
CA GLN A 38 16.33 -1.66 -8.72
C GLN A 38 15.99 -1.88 -7.26
N LEU A 39 15.66 -3.13 -6.87
CA LEU A 39 15.53 -3.51 -5.47
C LEU A 39 16.93 -3.63 -4.83
N ARG A 40 17.14 -2.92 -3.71
CA ARG A 40 18.42 -2.88 -3.00
C ARG A 40 18.41 -3.62 -1.68
N ALA A 41 17.32 -3.48 -0.92
CA ALA A 41 17.20 -4.09 0.40
C ALA A 41 15.75 -4.36 0.77
N LEU A 42 15.58 -5.33 1.67
CA LEU A 42 14.32 -5.64 2.35
C LEU A 42 14.56 -5.54 3.86
N HIS A 43 13.75 -4.75 4.55
CA HIS A 43 13.80 -4.57 5.99
C HIS A 43 12.50 -5.06 6.63
N ALA A 44 12.60 -5.63 7.83
CA ALA A 44 11.46 -6.14 8.58
C ALA A 44 11.42 -5.47 9.96
N TYR A 45 10.29 -4.85 10.29
CA TYR A 45 10.10 -4.13 11.55
C TYR A 45 9.02 -4.83 12.40
N ALA A 46 9.45 -5.43 13.50
CA ALA A 46 8.57 -6.13 14.43
C ALA A 46 7.78 -5.18 15.37
N ALA A 47 8.05 -3.89 15.31
CA ALA A 47 7.37 -2.82 16.05
C ALA A 47 7.34 -1.54 15.22
N PHE A 48 6.42 -0.63 15.54
CA PHE A 48 6.26 0.63 14.81
C PHE A 48 7.43 1.60 15.02
N ASP A 49 8.11 1.58 16.16
CA ASP A 49 9.20 2.54 16.46
C ASP A 49 10.32 2.47 15.42
N GLY A 50 10.76 1.26 15.06
CA GLY A 50 11.78 1.07 14.04
C GLY A 50 11.31 1.50 12.64
N PHE A 51 10.05 1.24 12.30
CA PHE A 51 9.47 1.67 11.05
C PHE A 51 9.30 3.19 10.99
N ALA A 52 8.80 3.82 12.07
CA ALA A 52 8.68 5.26 12.19
C ALA A 52 10.05 5.97 12.05
N ALA A 53 11.09 5.42 12.68
CA ALA A 53 12.46 5.91 12.52
C ALA A 53 12.94 5.85 11.05
N ALA A 54 12.57 4.81 10.31
CA ALA A 54 12.90 4.71 8.89
C ALA A 54 12.18 5.78 8.03
N LEU A 55 10.94 6.15 8.37
CA LEU A 55 10.20 7.19 7.66
C LEU A 55 10.79 8.59 7.83
N VAL A 56 11.41 8.89 8.99
CA VAL A 56 12.04 10.19 9.27
C VAL A 56 13.54 10.22 8.94
N ALA A 57 14.10 9.08 8.49
CA ALA A 57 15.51 9.03 8.10
C ALA A 57 15.81 10.06 7.01
N PRO A 58 17.00 10.71 7.04
CA PRO A 58 17.39 11.71 6.04
C PRO A 58 17.37 11.15 4.63
N GLY A 59 16.87 11.96 3.70
CA GLY A 59 16.83 11.62 2.28
C GLY A 59 15.49 11.96 1.62
N ALA A 60 15.49 11.92 0.29
CA ALA A 60 14.28 12.06 -0.51
C ALA A 60 13.84 10.67 -0.98
N TRP A 61 12.53 10.45 -1.03
CA TRP A 61 11.95 9.20 -1.54
C TRP A 61 10.51 9.38 -1.98
N VAL A 62 10.06 8.50 -2.88
CA VAL A 62 8.66 8.26 -3.22
C VAL A 62 8.31 6.86 -2.74
N GLY A 63 7.29 6.72 -1.89
CA GLY A 63 6.89 5.45 -1.31
C GLY A 63 5.44 5.09 -1.61
N ALA A 64 5.15 3.80 -1.86
CA ALA A 64 3.80 3.27 -1.90
C ALA A 64 3.56 2.32 -0.73
N PHE A 65 2.44 2.51 -0.05
CA PHE A 65 2.13 1.86 1.23
C PHE A 65 0.85 1.04 1.10
N ASP A 66 0.88 -0.25 1.41
CA ASP A 66 -0.28 -1.14 1.36
C ASP A 66 -1.24 -0.92 2.54
N PHE A 67 -1.82 0.26 2.58
CA PHE A 67 -2.97 0.55 3.43
C PHE A 67 -3.73 1.79 2.91
N PRO A 68 -5.05 1.89 3.22
CA PRO A 68 -5.85 3.03 2.78
C PRO A 68 -5.38 4.35 3.41
N PHE A 69 -5.48 5.45 2.65
CA PHE A 69 -5.18 6.80 3.14
C PHE A 69 -6.44 7.59 3.47
N GLY A 70 -7.61 7.05 3.18
CA GLY A 70 -8.89 7.70 3.47
C GLY A 70 -10.04 6.72 3.62
N LEU A 71 -11.19 7.25 4.02
CA LEU A 71 -12.44 6.53 4.20
C LEU A 71 -13.46 6.96 3.14
N PRO A 72 -14.46 6.11 2.82
CA PRO A 72 -15.51 6.49 1.90
C PRO A 72 -16.25 7.75 2.38
N ARG A 73 -16.43 8.74 1.51
CA ARG A 73 -17.16 9.99 1.81
C ARG A 73 -18.55 9.72 2.38
N GLU A 74 -19.27 8.80 1.77
CA GLU A 74 -20.61 8.37 2.22
C GLU A 74 -20.63 7.95 3.70
N LEU A 75 -19.62 7.21 4.15
CA LEU A 75 -19.48 6.81 5.54
C LEU A 75 -19.21 8.01 6.45
N ILE A 76 -18.29 8.89 6.05
CA ILE A 76 -17.88 10.07 6.83
C ILE A 76 -19.09 10.98 7.07
N GLU A 77 -19.83 11.29 6.00
CA GLU A 77 -21.03 12.14 6.05
C GLU A 77 -22.15 11.51 6.88
N SER A 78 -22.39 10.20 6.72
CA SER A 78 -23.39 9.46 7.51
C SER A 78 -23.07 9.44 9.00
N LEU A 79 -21.80 9.44 9.38
CA LEU A 79 -21.37 9.44 10.78
C LEU A 79 -21.25 10.85 11.36
N GLY A 80 -21.42 11.91 10.56
CA GLY A 80 -21.22 13.30 10.97
C GLY A 80 -19.76 13.58 11.38
N TRP A 81 -18.80 12.88 10.78
CA TRP A 81 -17.38 13.07 11.07
C TRP A 81 -16.79 14.26 10.32
N PRO A 82 -15.61 14.78 10.75
CA PRO A 82 -14.98 15.91 10.06
C PRO A 82 -14.78 15.65 8.56
N THR A 83 -15.08 16.68 7.74
CA THR A 83 -14.95 16.60 6.27
C THR A 83 -13.68 17.27 5.74
N GLN A 84 -12.71 17.54 6.61
CA GLN A 84 -11.36 17.94 6.26
C GLN A 84 -10.42 16.79 6.64
N TRP A 85 -9.55 16.36 5.72
CA TRP A 85 -8.80 15.11 5.85
C TRP A 85 -7.97 15.01 7.15
N LEU A 86 -7.20 16.04 7.46
CA LEU A 86 -6.35 16.01 8.67
C LEU A 86 -7.21 15.93 9.95
N ALA A 87 -8.28 16.71 10.02
CA ALA A 87 -9.21 16.67 11.15
C ALA A 87 -9.93 15.30 11.25
N LEU A 88 -10.30 14.70 10.10
CA LEU A 88 -10.85 13.36 10.02
C LEU A 88 -9.86 12.32 10.56
N MET A 89 -8.59 12.37 10.14
CA MET A 89 -7.59 11.40 10.58
C MET A 89 -7.25 11.56 12.06
N GLN A 90 -7.21 12.80 12.58
CA GLN A 90 -7.06 13.06 14.01
C GLN A 90 -8.25 12.53 14.82
N HIS A 91 -9.48 12.74 14.34
CA HIS A 91 -10.68 12.18 14.95
C HIS A 91 -10.62 10.63 14.92
N TYR A 92 -10.32 10.02 13.76
CA TYR A 92 -10.24 8.57 13.61
C TYR A 92 -9.18 7.94 14.52
N ARG A 93 -7.99 8.55 14.59
CA ARG A 93 -6.90 8.14 15.50
C ARG A 93 -7.31 8.17 16.97
N SER A 94 -8.14 9.15 17.38
CA SER A 94 -8.58 9.30 18.78
C SER A 94 -9.59 8.26 19.23
N LEU A 95 -10.23 7.57 18.30
CA LEU A 95 -11.30 6.62 18.61
C LEU A 95 -10.72 5.23 18.96
N PRO A 96 -11.20 4.59 20.03
CA PRO A 96 -10.92 3.19 20.29
C PRO A 96 -11.46 2.29 19.16
N ARG A 97 -10.74 1.24 18.79
CA ARG A 97 -11.15 0.29 17.73
C ARG A 97 -12.57 -0.28 17.94
N GLU A 98 -12.96 -0.51 19.18
CA GLU A 98 -14.31 -0.99 19.52
C GLU A 98 -15.39 0.02 19.13
N ARG A 99 -15.15 1.32 19.37
CA ARG A 99 -16.08 2.39 19.01
C ARG A 99 -16.20 2.52 17.49
N ILE A 100 -15.07 2.47 16.77
CA ILE A 100 -15.04 2.46 15.31
C ILE A 100 -15.86 1.28 14.78
N ARG A 101 -15.58 0.06 15.28
CA ARG A 101 -16.31 -1.15 14.89
C ARG A 101 -17.82 -1.01 15.10
N LEU A 102 -18.23 -0.47 16.24
CA LEU A 102 -19.65 -0.28 16.55
C LEU A 102 -20.32 0.68 15.56
N GLN A 103 -19.67 1.81 15.26
CA GLN A 103 -20.19 2.81 14.33
C GLN A 103 -20.25 2.25 12.90
N PHE A 104 -19.17 1.59 12.44
CA PHE A 104 -19.14 0.96 11.11
C PHE A 104 -20.18 -0.17 10.98
N LYS A 105 -20.35 -0.96 12.05
CA LYS A 105 -21.40 -1.98 12.06
C LYS A 105 -22.80 -1.39 11.94
N ARG A 106 -23.13 -0.32 12.70
CA ARG A 106 -24.42 0.37 12.61
C ARG A 106 -24.65 0.92 11.19
N PHE A 107 -23.64 1.52 10.59
CA PHE A 107 -23.70 1.97 9.20
C PHE A 107 -24.01 0.82 8.24
N CYS A 108 -23.32 -0.30 8.37
CA CYS A 108 -23.54 -1.49 7.53
C CYS A 108 -24.93 -2.12 7.75
N ASP A 109 -25.42 -2.16 9.00
CA ASP A 109 -26.73 -2.74 9.35
C ASP A 109 -27.90 -1.92 8.77
N ALA A 110 -27.72 -0.61 8.58
CA ALA A 110 -28.70 0.27 7.95
C ALA A 110 -28.73 0.15 6.40
N ARG A 111 -27.87 -0.66 5.80
CA ARG A 111 -27.72 -0.77 4.33
C ARG A 111 -28.24 -2.11 3.80
N PRO A 112 -28.68 -2.18 2.53
CA PRO A 112 -29.18 -3.40 1.91
C PRO A 112 -28.14 -4.54 1.91
N ALA A 113 -28.61 -5.77 1.96
CA ALA A 113 -27.78 -6.94 1.77
C ALA A 113 -27.04 -6.86 0.40
N GLY A 114 -25.73 -7.17 0.39
CA GLY A 114 -24.89 -7.03 -0.79
C GLY A 114 -24.25 -5.66 -1.00
N ALA A 115 -24.73 -4.60 -0.33
CA ALA A 115 -24.18 -3.24 -0.41
C ALA A 115 -23.79 -2.67 0.98
N LYS A 116 -23.50 -3.53 1.95
CA LYS A 116 -23.22 -3.13 3.34
C LYS A 116 -22.03 -2.19 3.49
N PHE A 117 -20.94 -2.44 2.78
CA PHE A 117 -19.75 -1.60 2.83
C PHE A 117 -19.82 -0.50 1.78
N ALA A 118 -19.56 0.74 2.16
CA ALA A 118 -19.29 1.81 1.22
C ALA A 118 -17.90 1.65 0.62
N HIS A 119 -17.77 2.03 -0.65
CA HIS A 119 -16.52 1.99 -1.41
C HIS A 119 -16.06 3.40 -1.74
N ARG A 120 -14.77 3.62 -1.70
CA ARG A 120 -14.14 4.80 -2.30
C ARG A 120 -14.16 4.68 -3.82
N ALA A 121 -13.98 5.78 -4.51
CA ALA A 121 -13.92 5.80 -5.98
C ALA A 121 -12.83 4.87 -6.54
N CYS A 122 -11.67 4.74 -5.85
CA CYS A 122 -10.56 3.89 -6.28
C CYS A 122 -10.72 2.41 -5.96
N ASP A 123 -11.57 2.02 -5.00
CA ASP A 123 -11.62 0.62 -4.51
C ASP A 123 -12.06 -0.35 -5.62
N ARG A 124 -13.06 0.03 -6.43
CA ARG A 124 -13.57 -0.84 -7.51
C ARG A 124 -12.60 -0.98 -8.69
N PRO A 125 -12.03 0.11 -9.26
CA PRO A 125 -11.00 0.00 -10.30
C PRO A 125 -9.78 -0.81 -9.86
N ALA A 126 -9.30 -0.62 -8.62
CA ALA A 126 -8.21 -1.40 -8.07
C ALA A 126 -8.62 -2.85 -7.74
N GLY A 127 -9.92 -3.11 -7.56
CA GLY A 127 -10.44 -4.36 -7.04
C GLY A 127 -10.00 -4.63 -5.61
N SER A 128 -9.79 -3.57 -4.84
CA SER A 128 -9.42 -3.63 -3.43
C SER A 128 -10.63 -3.85 -2.52
N SER A 129 -10.37 -4.19 -1.27
CA SER A 129 -11.40 -4.19 -0.23
C SER A 129 -11.76 -2.76 0.16
N PRO A 130 -13.04 -2.47 0.52
CA PRO A 130 -13.41 -1.17 1.05
C PRO A 130 -12.56 -0.76 2.26
N SER A 131 -12.07 0.48 2.30
CA SER A 131 -11.17 0.97 3.36
C SER A 131 -11.80 0.94 4.77
N MET A 132 -13.13 0.97 4.86
CA MET A 132 -13.88 0.84 6.11
C MET A 132 -14.00 -0.61 6.62
N LYS A 133 -13.54 -1.61 5.88
CA LYS A 133 -13.69 -3.02 6.26
C LYS A 133 -12.79 -3.37 7.44
N TRP A 134 -13.39 -3.86 8.55
CA TRP A 134 -12.67 -4.20 9.79
C TRP A 134 -12.46 -5.70 9.99
N VAL A 135 -12.90 -6.53 9.02
CA VAL A 135 -12.77 -8.01 9.01
C VAL A 135 -12.26 -8.46 7.65
N ASN A 136 -11.46 -9.45 7.60
CA ASN A 136 -10.88 -10.20 6.48
C ASN A 136 -10.95 -9.57 5.07
N PRO A 137 -10.03 -8.74 4.66
CA PRO A 137 -8.90 -8.21 5.42
C PRO A 137 -9.32 -7.01 6.29
N PRO A 138 -8.67 -6.78 7.44
CA PRO A 138 -9.06 -5.71 8.37
C PRO A 138 -8.40 -4.36 8.02
N VAL A 139 -8.61 -3.87 6.80
CA VAL A 139 -7.96 -2.67 6.24
C VAL A 139 -8.26 -1.39 7.00
N ALA A 140 -9.43 -1.30 7.66
CA ALA A 140 -9.76 -0.18 8.55
C ALA A 140 -8.74 -0.04 9.70
N TRP A 141 -8.21 -1.15 10.23
CA TRP A 141 -7.19 -1.10 11.26
C TRP A 141 -5.80 -0.78 10.71
N MET A 142 -5.55 -1.07 9.43
CA MET A 142 -4.32 -0.66 8.76
C MET A 142 -4.31 0.86 8.57
N LEU A 143 -5.41 1.47 8.10
CA LEU A 143 -5.58 2.92 8.06
C LEU A 143 -5.41 3.55 9.45
N HIS A 144 -6.11 3.01 10.47
CA HIS A 144 -6.09 3.52 11.85
C HIS A 144 -4.67 3.54 12.46
N ALA A 145 -3.83 2.56 12.11
CA ALA A 145 -2.46 2.48 12.61
C ALA A 145 -1.44 3.18 11.70
N GLY A 146 -1.61 3.11 10.37
CA GLY A 146 -0.61 3.52 9.40
C GLY A 146 -0.60 5.02 9.11
N VAL A 147 -1.78 5.63 8.90
CA VAL A 147 -1.85 7.07 8.57
C VAL A 147 -1.26 7.96 9.66
N PRO A 148 -1.49 7.70 10.97
CA PRO A 148 -0.82 8.47 12.02
C PRO A 148 0.71 8.47 11.93
N LEU A 149 1.33 7.35 11.54
CA LEU A 149 2.79 7.26 11.37
C LEU A 149 3.29 8.17 10.24
N LEU A 150 2.52 8.30 9.15
CA LEU A 150 2.85 9.19 8.03
C LEU A 150 2.69 10.67 8.43
N ILE A 151 1.63 11.02 9.15
CA ILE A 151 1.40 12.37 9.66
C ILE A 151 2.51 12.76 10.64
N ASP A 152 2.81 11.91 11.61
CA ASP A 152 3.83 12.16 12.64
C ASP A 152 5.25 12.25 12.01
N ALA A 153 5.50 11.55 10.91
CA ALA A 153 6.74 11.67 10.13
C ALA A 153 6.80 12.92 9.25
N GLY A 154 5.69 13.67 9.12
CA GLY A 154 5.62 14.91 8.33
C GLY A 154 5.82 14.71 6.83
N VAL A 155 5.43 13.56 6.29
CA VAL A 155 5.56 13.28 4.86
C VAL A 155 4.43 13.92 4.06
N HIS A 156 4.68 14.20 2.78
CA HIS A 156 3.67 14.74 1.86
C HIS A 156 2.78 13.60 1.32
N LEU A 157 1.46 13.76 1.44
CA LEU A 157 0.45 12.87 0.87
C LEU A 157 -0.31 13.65 -0.23
N PRO A 158 0.02 13.44 -1.50
CA PRO A 158 -0.56 14.23 -2.60
C PRO A 158 -2.09 14.19 -2.61
N GLY A 159 -2.71 15.38 -2.68
CA GLY A 159 -4.17 15.53 -2.68
C GLY A 159 -4.84 15.43 -1.30
N LEU A 160 -4.11 15.05 -0.24
CA LEU A 160 -4.65 14.82 1.11
C LEU A 160 -4.00 15.71 2.16
N HIS A 161 -2.67 15.77 2.23
CA HIS A 161 -1.94 16.49 3.27
C HIS A 161 -0.60 17.01 2.77
N ASP A 162 -0.37 18.32 2.97
CA ASP A 162 0.92 18.93 2.67
C ASP A 162 1.93 18.64 3.78
N GLY A 163 3.08 18.08 3.38
CA GLY A 163 4.22 17.77 4.23
C GLY A 163 5.54 18.01 3.49
N ASP A 164 6.60 17.37 3.93
CA ASP A 164 7.91 17.44 3.25
C ASP A 164 7.82 16.82 1.85
N ARG A 165 7.80 17.65 0.81
CA ARG A 165 7.70 17.25 -0.61
C ARG A 165 8.89 16.44 -1.12
N ARG A 166 9.96 16.31 -0.34
CA ARG A 166 11.07 15.40 -0.61
C ARG A 166 10.75 13.96 -0.22
N ARG A 167 9.74 13.75 0.64
CA ARG A 167 9.30 12.45 1.15
C ARG A 167 7.81 12.29 0.86
N VAL A 168 7.50 11.58 -0.20
CA VAL A 168 6.14 11.46 -0.73
C VAL A 168 5.59 10.07 -0.46
N ALA A 169 4.45 10.00 0.22
CA ALA A 169 3.72 8.77 0.45
C ALA A 169 2.48 8.69 -0.45
N LEU A 170 2.31 7.54 -1.11
CA LEU A 170 1.20 7.20 -1.97
C LEU A 170 0.51 5.95 -1.44
N GLU A 171 -0.79 5.83 -1.61
CA GLU A 171 -1.50 4.61 -1.30
C GLU A 171 -1.19 3.55 -2.37
N GLY A 172 -0.56 2.44 -1.96
CA GLY A 172 -0.31 1.27 -2.78
C GLY A 172 -1.37 0.19 -2.58
N TYR A 173 -1.46 -0.71 -3.53
CA TYR A 173 -2.24 -1.93 -3.42
C TYR A 173 -1.53 -3.06 -4.17
N PRO A 174 -0.77 -3.91 -3.49
CA PRO A 174 0.03 -4.96 -4.14
C PRO A 174 -0.84 -5.94 -4.93
N GLY A 175 -2.09 -6.20 -4.52
CA GLY A 175 -2.99 -7.11 -5.21
C GLY A 175 -3.37 -6.73 -6.63
N LEU A 176 -3.12 -5.48 -7.04
CA LEU A 176 -3.44 -4.99 -8.39
C LEU A 176 -2.65 -5.74 -9.48
N LEU A 177 -1.33 -5.84 -9.33
CA LEU A 177 -0.43 -6.44 -10.33
C LEU A 177 -0.53 -7.98 -10.40
N PRO A 178 -0.53 -8.74 -9.30
CA PRO A 178 -0.72 -10.18 -9.34
C PRO A 178 -2.02 -10.59 -10.00
N ARG A 179 -3.13 -9.86 -9.75
CA ARG A 179 -4.40 -10.15 -10.39
C ARG A 179 -4.33 -10.08 -11.92
N GLU A 180 -3.57 -9.13 -12.46
CA GLU A 180 -3.31 -8.99 -13.88
C GLU A 180 -2.47 -10.16 -14.44
N LEU A 181 -1.44 -10.58 -13.69
CA LEU A 181 -0.46 -11.55 -14.15
C LEU A 181 -0.91 -12.99 -14.00
N ILE A 182 -1.52 -13.33 -12.87
CA ILE A 182 -1.86 -14.72 -12.50
C ILE A 182 -3.37 -14.95 -12.30
N GLY A 183 -4.21 -13.92 -12.53
CA GLY A 183 -5.66 -14.00 -12.40
C GLY A 183 -6.10 -14.33 -10.97
N ARG A 184 -6.82 -15.44 -10.81
CA ARG A 184 -7.36 -15.87 -9.50
C ARG A 184 -6.45 -16.83 -8.75
N ARG A 185 -5.27 -17.18 -9.29
CA ARG A 185 -4.32 -18.04 -8.58
C ARG A 185 -3.79 -17.32 -7.32
N SER A 186 -3.70 -18.04 -6.21
CA SER A 186 -3.08 -17.51 -5.00
C SER A 186 -1.57 -17.72 -5.04
N TYR A 187 -0.78 -16.71 -4.69
CA TYR A 187 0.68 -16.79 -4.58
C TYR A 187 1.17 -16.83 -3.13
N LYS A 188 0.26 -16.67 -2.15
CA LYS A 188 0.60 -16.56 -0.73
C LYS A 188 -0.39 -17.31 0.16
N ALA A 189 0.04 -17.70 1.35
CA ALA A 189 -0.79 -18.21 2.43
C ALA A 189 -0.12 -17.98 3.78
N ASP A 190 -0.83 -17.40 4.74
CA ASP A 190 -0.38 -17.29 6.13
C ASP A 190 -0.40 -18.65 6.83
N ASP A 191 -1.28 -19.55 6.40
CA ASP A 191 -1.40 -20.91 6.94
C ASP A 191 -0.38 -21.84 6.28
N ALA A 192 0.53 -22.41 7.09
CA ALA A 192 1.56 -23.33 6.64
C ALA A 192 1.02 -24.55 5.87
N ALA A 193 -0.17 -25.05 6.24
CA ALA A 193 -0.82 -26.18 5.57
C ALA A 193 -1.26 -25.86 4.13
N ARG A 194 -1.33 -24.58 3.79
CA ARG A 194 -1.70 -24.08 2.45
C ARG A 194 -0.50 -23.62 1.62
N GLN A 195 0.71 -23.74 2.14
CA GLN A 195 1.94 -23.38 1.44
C GLN A 195 2.39 -24.56 0.57
N ASP A 196 2.10 -24.47 -0.73
CA ASP A 196 2.30 -25.54 -1.70
C ASP A 196 3.13 -25.09 -2.93
N ALA A 197 3.51 -26.04 -3.77
CA ALA A 197 4.27 -25.80 -4.99
C ALA A 197 3.51 -24.90 -6.00
N THR A 198 2.18 -24.93 -6.00
CA THR A 198 1.35 -24.11 -6.90
C THR A 198 1.50 -22.62 -6.54
N ARG A 199 1.57 -22.29 -5.24
CA ARG A 199 1.79 -20.92 -4.78
C ARG A 199 3.22 -20.46 -5.00
N LEU A 200 4.19 -21.36 -4.87
CA LEU A 200 5.58 -21.07 -5.23
C LEU A 200 5.68 -20.75 -6.73
N ALA A 201 5.13 -21.57 -7.61
CA ALA A 201 5.10 -21.32 -9.04
C ALA A 201 4.41 -19.98 -9.38
N ALA A 202 3.32 -19.63 -8.67
CA ALA A 202 2.67 -18.34 -8.85
C ALA A 202 3.57 -17.15 -8.45
N ARG A 203 4.38 -17.27 -7.38
CA ARG A 203 5.39 -16.25 -7.03
C ARG A 203 6.48 -16.15 -8.09
N GLU A 204 6.95 -17.28 -8.62
CA GLU A 204 7.93 -17.32 -9.72
C GLU A 204 7.40 -16.62 -10.97
N ASP A 205 6.15 -16.88 -11.34
CA ASP A 205 5.48 -16.22 -12.48
C ASP A 205 5.42 -14.70 -12.29
N ILE A 206 5.03 -14.23 -11.07
CA ILE A 206 4.96 -12.81 -10.76
C ILE A 206 6.36 -12.17 -10.84
N VAL A 207 7.36 -12.73 -10.15
CA VAL A 207 8.72 -12.17 -10.13
C VAL A 207 9.29 -12.12 -11.54
N SER A 208 9.16 -13.20 -12.32
CA SER A 208 9.64 -13.26 -13.71
C SER A 208 8.92 -12.23 -14.59
N ALA A 209 7.63 -12.00 -14.39
CA ALA A 209 6.90 -10.98 -15.12
C ALA A 209 7.37 -9.55 -14.77
N LEU A 210 7.67 -9.28 -13.50
CA LEU A 210 8.26 -8.01 -13.07
C LEU A 210 9.64 -7.79 -13.67
N GLU A 211 10.52 -8.81 -13.64
CA GLU A 211 11.87 -8.76 -14.25
C GLU A 211 11.81 -8.47 -15.76
N GLN A 212 10.78 -8.96 -16.43
CA GLN A 212 10.58 -8.79 -17.88
C GLN A 212 9.76 -7.53 -18.24
N GLY A 213 9.24 -6.80 -17.26
CA GLY A 213 8.41 -5.61 -17.50
C GLY A 213 7.01 -5.91 -18.05
N ARG A 214 6.50 -7.12 -17.81
CA ARG A 214 5.20 -7.58 -18.33
C ARG A 214 4.00 -7.18 -17.44
N THR A 215 4.00 -5.96 -16.92
CA THR A 215 2.87 -5.39 -16.18
C THR A 215 2.40 -4.10 -16.82
N ARG A 216 1.19 -3.65 -16.47
CA ARG A 216 0.66 -2.34 -16.89
C ARG A 216 1.58 -1.17 -16.56
N LEU A 217 2.47 -1.32 -15.60
CA LEU A 217 3.41 -0.27 -15.21
C LEU A 217 4.48 -0.02 -16.26
N GLY A 218 4.79 -1.01 -17.11
CA GLY A 218 5.84 -0.92 -18.13
C GLY A 218 7.25 -0.78 -17.54
N LEU A 219 7.44 -1.15 -16.26
CA LEU A 219 8.71 -1.09 -15.55
C LEU A 219 9.30 -2.49 -15.38
N ARG A 220 10.62 -2.57 -15.41
CA ARG A 220 11.36 -3.80 -15.13
C ARG A 220 11.90 -3.78 -13.71
N LEU A 221 11.77 -4.91 -13.00
CA LEU A 221 12.43 -5.13 -11.72
C LEU A 221 13.84 -5.66 -11.95
N GLN A 222 14.82 -5.08 -11.26
CA GLN A 222 16.18 -5.57 -11.17
C GLN A 222 16.50 -5.91 -9.72
N LEU A 223 17.00 -7.12 -9.46
CA LEU A 223 17.34 -7.60 -8.12
C LEU A 223 18.48 -8.63 -8.20
N THR A 224 19.15 -8.87 -7.07
CA THR A 224 20.18 -9.90 -6.96
C THR A 224 19.55 -11.29 -6.83
N PRO A 225 20.28 -12.38 -7.15
CA PRO A 225 19.79 -13.74 -6.93
C PRO A 225 19.33 -13.99 -5.50
N GLN A 226 20.02 -13.45 -4.49
CA GLN A 226 19.66 -13.60 -3.08
C GLN A 226 18.35 -12.91 -2.75
N LEU A 227 18.10 -11.70 -3.27
CA LEU A 227 16.83 -11.01 -3.09
C LEU A 227 15.70 -11.75 -3.81
N ARG A 228 15.97 -12.28 -5.01
CA ARG A 228 14.99 -13.10 -5.74
C ARG A 228 14.57 -14.32 -4.92
N GLU A 229 15.54 -15.04 -4.36
CA GLU A 229 15.26 -16.20 -3.51
C GLU A 229 14.42 -15.81 -2.28
N GLN A 230 14.75 -14.69 -1.61
CA GLN A 230 13.98 -14.20 -0.47
C GLN A 230 12.51 -13.93 -0.80
N LEU A 231 12.20 -13.48 -2.02
CA LEU A 231 10.81 -13.30 -2.48
C LEU A 231 10.10 -14.63 -2.72
N LEU A 232 10.81 -15.62 -3.23
CA LEU A 232 10.23 -16.91 -3.60
C LEU A 232 9.98 -17.80 -2.38
N VAL A 233 10.91 -17.84 -1.42
CA VAL A 233 10.78 -18.67 -0.20
C VAL A 233 9.81 -18.10 0.81
N ASP A 234 9.47 -16.81 0.72
CA ASP A 234 8.49 -16.17 1.59
C ASP A 234 7.08 -16.60 1.21
N ALA A 235 6.63 -17.68 1.83
CA ALA A 235 5.33 -18.27 1.53
C ALA A 235 4.13 -17.40 1.99
N ALA A 236 4.33 -16.51 2.97
CA ALA A 236 3.36 -15.49 3.35
C ALA A 236 3.18 -14.43 2.26
N GLY A 237 4.22 -14.23 1.42
CA GLY A 237 4.21 -13.30 0.30
C GLY A 237 4.36 -11.82 0.68
N ASP A 238 4.63 -11.53 1.95
CA ASP A 238 4.71 -10.16 2.46
C ASP A 238 5.90 -9.40 1.84
N ARG A 239 7.05 -10.09 1.61
CA ARG A 239 8.20 -9.48 0.90
C ARG A 239 7.87 -9.14 -0.54
N LEU A 240 7.13 -10.02 -1.22
CA LEU A 240 6.70 -9.77 -2.59
C LEU A 240 5.69 -8.62 -2.63
N ASP A 241 4.77 -8.52 -1.68
CA ASP A 241 3.82 -7.41 -1.57
C ASP A 241 4.53 -6.06 -1.38
N ALA A 242 5.56 -6.01 -0.53
CA ALA A 242 6.40 -4.81 -0.40
C ALA A 242 7.09 -4.44 -1.72
N VAL A 243 7.58 -5.42 -2.50
CA VAL A 243 8.19 -5.17 -3.82
C VAL A 243 7.16 -4.73 -4.86
N LEU A 244 5.94 -5.26 -4.83
CA LEU A 244 4.84 -4.81 -5.71
C LEU A 244 4.49 -3.34 -5.42
N CYS A 245 4.46 -2.93 -4.15
CA CYS A 245 4.33 -1.52 -3.77
C CYS A 245 5.54 -0.69 -4.24
N LEU A 246 6.78 -1.23 -4.14
CA LEU A 246 7.97 -0.56 -4.67
C LEU A 246 7.86 -0.29 -6.18
N MET A 247 7.31 -1.24 -6.95
CA MET A 247 7.05 -1.05 -8.39
C MET A 247 6.03 0.07 -8.64
N GLN A 248 4.97 0.16 -7.84
CA GLN A 248 3.98 1.24 -7.92
C GLN A 248 4.60 2.60 -7.58
N ALA A 249 5.46 2.66 -6.55
CA ALA A 249 6.22 3.88 -6.21
C ALA A 249 7.14 4.31 -7.35
N GLY A 250 7.89 3.39 -7.95
CA GLY A 250 8.75 3.64 -9.10
C GLY A 250 7.98 4.16 -10.32
N TRP A 251 6.78 3.62 -10.56
CA TRP A 251 5.90 4.09 -11.63
C TRP A 251 5.43 5.53 -11.39
N ALA A 252 5.03 5.85 -10.17
CA ALA A 252 4.55 7.17 -9.79
C ALA A 252 5.66 8.23 -9.83
N ALA A 253 6.86 7.88 -9.41
CA ALA A 253 8.01 8.79 -9.28
C ALA A 253 8.38 9.53 -10.59
N HIS A 254 8.03 8.96 -11.73
CA HIS A 254 8.33 9.52 -13.06
C HIS A 254 7.07 10.07 -13.77
N ARG A 255 5.97 10.29 -13.05
CA ARG A 255 4.72 10.78 -13.65
C ARG A 255 4.31 12.14 -13.07
N PRO A 256 3.81 13.06 -13.92
CA PRO A 256 3.21 14.30 -13.43
C PRO A 256 2.10 14.02 -12.44
N GLY A 257 2.06 14.75 -11.31
CA GLY A 257 1.06 14.54 -10.27
C GLY A 257 1.09 13.12 -9.68
N TRP A 258 2.22 12.41 -9.75
CA TRP A 258 2.39 11.02 -9.28
C TRP A 258 1.50 10.01 -10.02
N GLY A 259 0.96 10.38 -11.19
CA GLY A 259 0.00 9.57 -11.93
C GLY A 259 -1.37 9.46 -11.27
N LEU A 260 -1.67 10.31 -10.29
CA LEU A 260 -2.99 10.41 -9.69
C LEU A 260 -3.98 11.11 -10.65
N PRO A 261 -5.28 10.78 -10.61
CA PRO A 261 -6.28 11.48 -11.39
C PRO A 261 -6.33 12.97 -11.02
N PRO A 262 -6.72 13.86 -11.96
CA PRO A 262 -6.83 15.29 -11.69
C PRO A 262 -7.85 15.62 -10.58
N GLN A 263 -8.84 14.78 -10.41
CA GLN A 263 -9.91 14.93 -9.43
C GLN A 263 -9.90 13.74 -8.45
N VAL A 264 -9.10 13.84 -7.42
CA VAL A 264 -9.11 12.91 -6.29
C VAL A 264 -9.99 13.50 -5.20
N ASP A 265 -10.92 12.69 -4.65
CA ASP A 265 -11.68 13.12 -3.47
C ASP A 265 -10.71 13.34 -2.29
N PRO A 266 -10.67 14.55 -1.70
CA PRO A 266 -9.72 14.89 -0.66
C PRO A 266 -9.96 14.18 0.68
N LEU A 267 -11.01 13.37 0.82
CA LEU A 267 -11.27 12.53 2.00
C LEU A 267 -10.94 11.06 1.75
N GLU A 268 -11.10 10.61 0.49
CA GLU A 268 -10.96 9.21 0.13
C GLU A 268 -9.53 8.84 -0.25
N GLY A 269 -8.80 9.76 -0.90
CA GLY A 269 -7.52 9.46 -1.51
C GLY A 269 -7.67 8.58 -2.76
N TRP A 270 -6.54 8.08 -3.26
CA TRP A 270 -6.52 7.25 -4.47
C TRP A 270 -5.41 6.20 -4.40
N ILE A 271 -5.73 4.97 -4.82
CA ILE A 271 -4.73 3.90 -4.99
C ILE A 271 -3.91 4.20 -6.25
N VAL A 272 -2.60 4.36 -6.09
CA VAL A 272 -1.70 4.67 -7.20
C VAL A 272 -1.71 3.56 -8.26
N SER A 273 -1.74 3.94 -9.52
CA SER A 273 -1.81 3.03 -10.69
C SER A 273 -3.13 2.25 -10.87
N ALA A 274 -4.18 2.57 -10.11
CA ALA A 274 -5.52 1.99 -10.27
C ALA A 274 -6.29 2.61 -11.45
#